data_9498e9ca9e30855fc3e2ceb1c2d2ab8c
#
_entry.id   9498e9ca9e30855fc3e2ceb1c2d2ab8c
#
_cell.length_a   1.000
_cell.length_b   1.000
_cell.length_c   1.000
_cell.angle_alpha   90.00
_cell.angle_beta   90.00
_cell.angle_gamma   90.00
#
_symmetry.space_group_name_H-M   'P 1'
#
loop_
_entity.id
_entity.type
_entity.pdbx_description
1 polymer ?
#
loop_
_entity_poly.entity_id
_entity_poly.type
_entity_poly.pdbx_seq_one_letter_code
_entity_poly.pdbx_strand_id
1 'polypeptide(L)'
;MVLLIFVQVIYRYIIKEPLSWSEELATYFFSGIIFFGAVFLYREEKHINMSMALDAIKNAKVKKVIKIIADIFIILFLCAMTFYTYPLARDILALGGVSPSMEWLKLGWIFMIVPVGSMLSLLMMLEVLLKTFVEKEGA
;
A
#
# COMPACT_ATOMS: atom_id res chain seq x y z
N MET A 1 -0.46 -8.40 -13.90
CA MET A 1 -1.87 -8.24 -13.50
C MET A 1 -2.81 -8.20 -14.70
N VAL A 2 -2.69 -7.21 -15.63
CA VAL A 2 -3.59 -7.08 -16.80
C VAL A 2 -3.67 -8.35 -17.64
N LEU A 3 -2.56 -8.99 -17.94
CA LEU A 3 -2.52 -10.26 -18.70
C LEU A 3 -3.27 -11.40 -17.98
N LEU A 4 -3.18 -11.49 -16.65
CA LEU A 4 -3.90 -12.50 -15.86
C LEU A 4 -5.42 -12.29 -15.97
N ILE A 5 -5.87 -11.05 -15.83
CA ILE A 5 -7.28 -10.69 -15.94
C ILE A 5 -7.78 -10.96 -17.37
N PHE A 6 -6.99 -10.64 -18.39
CA PHE A 6 -7.34 -10.89 -19.78
C PHE A 6 -7.50 -12.38 -20.08
N VAL A 7 -6.56 -13.21 -19.60
CA VAL A 7 -6.65 -14.68 -19.72
C VAL A 7 -7.88 -15.21 -18.99
N GLN A 8 -8.17 -14.71 -17.79
CA GLN A 8 -9.35 -15.08 -17.01
C GLN A 8 -10.66 -14.78 -17.75
N VAL A 9 -10.75 -13.60 -18.40
CA VAL A 9 -11.94 -13.23 -19.20
C VAL A 9 -12.14 -14.23 -20.35
N ILE A 10 -11.07 -14.59 -21.05
CA ILE A 10 -11.14 -15.57 -22.13
C ILE A 10 -11.62 -16.93 -21.61
N TYR A 11 -11.03 -17.43 -20.53
CA TYR A 11 -11.44 -18.71 -19.94
C TYR A 11 -12.89 -18.70 -19.47
N ARG A 12 -13.34 -17.61 -18.83
CA ARG A 12 -14.71 -17.48 -18.32
C ARG A 12 -15.76 -17.44 -19.43
N TYR A 13 -15.49 -16.73 -20.54
CA TYR A 13 -16.50 -16.52 -21.59
C TYR A 13 -16.40 -17.51 -22.75
N ILE A 14 -15.21 -18.00 -23.08
CA ILE A 14 -15.01 -18.91 -24.23
C ILE A 14 -15.03 -20.36 -23.74
N ILE A 15 -14.27 -20.69 -22.69
CA ILE A 15 -14.12 -22.06 -22.18
C ILE A 15 -15.22 -22.42 -21.19
N LYS A 16 -15.88 -21.39 -20.59
CA LYS A 16 -16.92 -21.51 -19.55
C LYS A 16 -16.44 -22.19 -18.25
N GLU A 17 -15.13 -22.25 -18.05
CA GLU A 17 -14.51 -22.71 -16.81
C GLU A 17 -13.81 -21.55 -16.12
N PRO A 18 -14.32 -21.04 -14.98
CA PRO A 18 -13.69 -19.94 -14.26
C PRO A 18 -12.38 -20.39 -13.60
N LEU A 19 -11.30 -19.67 -13.88
CA LEU A 19 -9.99 -19.88 -13.24
C LEU A 19 -9.94 -19.16 -11.89
N SER A 20 -10.42 -19.79 -10.83
CA SER A 20 -10.48 -19.20 -9.48
C SER A 20 -9.12 -18.77 -8.96
N TRP A 21 -8.06 -19.52 -9.27
CA TRP A 21 -6.69 -19.18 -8.86
C TRP A 21 -6.15 -17.90 -9.52
N SER A 22 -6.60 -17.58 -10.72
CA SER A 22 -6.16 -16.40 -11.46
C SER A 22 -6.70 -15.11 -10.84
N GLU A 23 -7.93 -15.15 -10.32
CA GLU A 23 -8.56 -14.02 -9.61
C GLU A 23 -7.86 -13.75 -8.28
N GLU A 24 -7.58 -14.78 -7.51
CA GLU A 24 -6.80 -14.67 -6.27
C GLU A 24 -5.40 -14.11 -6.53
N LEU A 25 -4.69 -14.66 -7.52
CA LEU A 25 -3.35 -14.21 -7.87
C LEU A 25 -3.32 -12.75 -8.32
N ALA A 26 -4.32 -12.31 -9.12
CA ALA A 26 -4.45 -10.91 -9.52
C ALA A 26 -4.66 -9.98 -8.31
N THR A 27 -5.47 -10.39 -7.33
CA THR A 27 -5.70 -9.64 -6.09
C THR A 27 -4.42 -9.54 -5.26
N TYR A 28 -3.64 -10.61 -5.17
CA TYR A 28 -2.37 -10.61 -4.44
C TYR A 28 -1.33 -9.69 -5.09
N PHE A 29 -1.19 -9.75 -6.42
CA PHE A 29 -0.33 -8.80 -7.14
C PHE A 29 -0.80 -7.36 -6.99
N PHE A 30 -2.12 -7.13 -7.01
CA PHE A 30 -2.68 -5.80 -6.81
C PHE A 30 -2.33 -5.24 -5.44
N SER A 31 -2.50 -6.03 -4.39
CA SER A 31 -2.10 -5.66 -3.03
C SER A 31 -0.61 -5.34 -2.94
N GLY A 32 0.24 -6.18 -3.54
CA GLY A 32 1.68 -5.93 -3.61
C GLY A 32 2.02 -4.60 -4.30
N ILE A 33 1.42 -4.35 -5.46
CA ILE A 33 1.63 -3.10 -6.21
C ILE A 33 1.21 -1.88 -5.40
N ILE A 34 0.07 -1.94 -4.68
CA ILE A 34 -0.40 -0.82 -3.85
C ILE A 34 0.59 -0.54 -2.71
N PHE A 35 0.93 -1.55 -1.90
CA PHE A 35 1.73 -1.32 -0.71
C PHE A 35 3.21 -1.03 -1.01
N PHE A 36 3.83 -1.76 -1.95
CA PHE A 36 5.20 -1.45 -2.36
C PHE A 36 5.28 -0.20 -3.23
N GLY A 37 4.27 0.07 -4.07
CA GLY A 37 4.17 1.29 -4.84
C GLY A 37 4.08 2.54 -3.95
N ALA A 38 3.34 2.45 -2.84
CA ALA A 38 3.25 3.53 -1.87
C ALA A 38 4.64 3.91 -1.28
N VAL A 39 5.51 2.92 -1.02
CA VAL A 39 6.88 3.16 -0.54
C VAL A 39 7.66 4.06 -1.50
N PHE A 40 7.58 3.79 -2.81
CA PHE A 40 8.26 4.60 -3.83
C PHE A 40 7.67 6.00 -3.94
N LEU A 41 6.35 6.15 -3.83
CA LEU A 41 5.68 7.46 -3.85
C LEU A 41 6.12 8.36 -2.69
N TYR A 42 6.29 7.79 -1.49
CA TYR A 42 6.80 8.54 -0.35
C TYR A 42 8.25 8.97 -0.54
N ARG A 43 9.10 8.14 -1.15
CA ARG A 43 10.50 8.44 -1.41
C ARG A 43 10.68 9.60 -2.41
N GLU A 44 9.84 9.68 -3.43
CA GLU A 44 9.96 10.71 -4.49
C GLU A 44 9.38 12.07 -4.09
N GLU A 45 8.91 12.25 -2.85
CA GLU A 45 8.21 13.46 -2.35
C GLU A 45 7.04 13.91 -3.24
N LYS A 46 6.69 13.10 -4.22
CA LYS A 46 5.59 13.35 -5.14
C LYS A 46 4.25 12.95 -4.54
N HIS A 47 3.83 13.66 -3.49
CA HIS A 47 2.40 13.71 -3.15
C HIS A 47 1.65 14.50 -4.26
N ILE A 48 1.70 13.94 -5.47
CA ILE A 48 1.24 14.59 -6.71
C ILE A 48 -0.21 15.10 -6.56
N ASN A 49 -1.06 14.33 -5.93
CA ASN A 49 -2.47 14.71 -5.76
C ASN A 49 -2.67 15.80 -4.70
N MET A 50 -1.82 15.83 -3.68
CA MET A 50 -1.86 16.85 -2.64
C MET A 50 -1.29 18.17 -3.14
N SER A 51 -0.24 18.15 -3.98
CA SER A 51 0.33 19.38 -4.54
C SER A 51 -0.66 20.12 -5.43
N MET A 52 -1.40 19.44 -6.30
CA MET A 52 -2.45 20.05 -7.13
C MET A 52 -3.55 20.71 -6.29
N ALA A 53 -4.03 20.04 -5.24
CA ALA A 53 -5.04 20.61 -4.34
C ALA A 53 -4.48 21.79 -3.52
N LEU A 54 -3.22 21.69 -3.08
CA LEU A 54 -2.55 22.74 -2.32
C LEU A 54 -2.16 23.93 -3.19
N ASP A 55 -1.90 23.77 -4.49
CA ASP A 55 -1.55 24.84 -5.41
C ASP A 55 -2.74 25.76 -5.73
N ALA A 56 -3.96 25.26 -5.56
CA ALA A 56 -5.17 26.09 -5.61
C ALA A 56 -5.29 27.07 -4.41
N ILE A 57 -4.53 26.86 -3.32
CA ILE A 57 -4.58 27.67 -2.11
C ILE A 57 -3.50 28.74 -2.18
N LYS A 58 -3.90 30.01 -2.33
CA LYS A 58 -3.00 31.18 -2.40
C LYS A 58 -2.27 31.49 -1.09
N ASN A 59 -2.79 31.05 0.05
CA ASN A 59 -2.23 31.38 1.37
C ASN A 59 -1.22 30.33 1.83
N ALA A 60 0.07 30.70 1.88
CA ALA A 60 1.15 29.81 2.27
C ALA A 60 1.00 29.21 3.69
N LYS A 61 0.42 29.96 4.64
CA LYS A 61 0.19 29.46 6.00
C LYS A 61 -0.86 28.36 6.03
N VAL A 62 -1.96 28.53 5.28
CA VAL A 62 -3.05 27.55 5.19
C VAL A 62 -2.54 26.28 4.49
N LYS A 63 -1.77 26.43 3.40
CA LYS A 63 -1.12 25.31 2.69
C LYS A 63 -0.27 24.46 3.63
N LYS A 64 0.55 25.11 4.49
CA LYS A 64 1.40 24.41 5.46
C LYS A 64 0.59 23.65 6.52
N VAL A 65 -0.46 24.25 7.06
CA VAL A 65 -1.32 23.62 8.08
C VAL A 65 -2.02 22.39 7.51
N ILE A 66 -2.60 22.50 6.30
CA ILE A 66 -3.27 21.37 5.65
C ILE A 66 -2.30 20.24 5.38
N LYS A 67 -1.06 20.54 4.92
CA LYS A 67 -0.03 19.52 4.70
C LYS A 67 0.29 18.77 6.01
N ILE A 68 0.51 19.49 7.11
CA ILE A 68 0.82 18.87 8.41
C ILE A 68 -0.32 17.96 8.89
N ILE A 69 -1.56 18.43 8.77
CA ILE A 69 -2.74 17.62 9.15
C ILE A 69 -2.81 16.34 8.32
N ALA A 70 -2.62 16.44 7.01
CA ALA A 70 -2.62 15.28 6.13
C ALA A 70 -1.50 14.29 6.47
N ASP A 71 -0.28 14.78 6.71
CA ASP A 71 0.85 13.94 7.09
C ASP A 71 0.58 13.19 8.40
N ILE A 72 -0.04 13.85 9.39
CA ILE A 72 -0.46 13.23 10.66
C ILE A 72 -1.48 12.11 10.40
N PHE A 73 -2.51 12.36 9.57
CA PHE A 73 -3.51 11.34 9.24
C PHE A 73 -2.89 10.13 8.53
N ILE A 74 -1.95 10.35 7.61
CA ILE A 74 -1.25 9.27 6.90
C ILE A 74 -0.43 8.43 7.88
N ILE A 75 0.31 9.05 8.79
CA ILE A 75 1.10 8.34 9.81
C ILE A 75 0.18 7.50 10.70
N LEU A 76 -0.91 8.08 11.18
CA LEU A 76 -1.87 7.39 12.04
C LEU A 76 -2.51 6.19 11.30
N PHE A 77 -2.84 6.37 10.03
CA PHE A 77 -3.36 5.29 9.19
C PHE A 77 -2.33 4.16 8.99
N LEU A 78 -1.08 4.48 8.65
CA LEU A 78 -0.01 3.49 8.46
C LEU A 78 0.32 2.75 9.76
N CYS A 79 0.34 3.44 10.90
CA CYS A 79 0.51 2.83 12.21
C CYS A 79 -0.63 1.87 12.53
N ALA A 80 -1.88 2.29 12.33
CA ALA A 80 -3.04 1.44 12.54
C ALA A 80 -3.01 0.20 11.63
N MET A 81 -2.70 0.39 10.33
CA MET A 81 -2.54 -0.72 9.39
C MET A 81 -1.48 -1.72 9.86
N THR A 82 -0.30 -1.24 10.23
CA THR A 82 0.77 -2.13 10.72
C THR A 82 0.35 -2.87 11.99
N PHE A 83 -0.25 -2.15 12.96
CA PHE A 83 -0.62 -2.71 14.25
C PHE A 83 -1.71 -3.77 14.16
N TYR A 84 -2.74 -3.56 13.33
CA TYR A 84 -3.85 -4.50 13.21
C TYR A 84 -3.60 -5.64 12.21
N THR A 85 -2.83 -5.39 11.15
CA THR A 85 -2.61 -6.43 10.11
C THR A 85 -1.47 -7.38 10.45
N TYR A 86 -0.49 -6.96 11.26
CA TYR A 86 0.61 -7.82 11.67
C TYR A 86 0.17 -9.05 12.47
N PRO A 87 -0.60 -8.93 13.58
CA PRO A 87 -1.08 -10.10 14.33
C PRO A 87 -1.97 -11.00 13.45
N LEU A 88 -2.85 -10.42 12.63
CA LEU A 88 -3.69 -11.16 11.71
C LEU A 88 -2.85 -12.03 10.74
N ALA A 89 -1.84 -11.45 10.12
CA ALA A 89 -0.95 -12.16 9.20
C ALA A 89 -0.18 -13.28 9.91
N ARG A 90 0.29 -13.02 11.13
CA ARG A 90 0.98 -14.00 11.97
C ARG A 90 0.07 -15.15 12.35
N ASP A 91 -1.16 -14.88 12.74
CA ASP A 91 -2.12 -15.91 13.15
C ASP A 91 -2.51 -16.80 11.96
N ILE A 92 -2.76 -16.22 10.78
CA ILE A 92 -3.00 -16.98 9.55
C ILE A 92 -1.80 -17.87 9.20
N LEU A 93 -0.58 -17.37 9.40
CA LEU A 93 0.64 -18.14 9.17
C LEU A 93 0.79 -19.30 10.16
N ALA A 94 0.49 -19.06 11.45
CA ALA A 94 0.55 -20.06 12.52
C ALA A 94 -0.49 -21.16 12.35
N LEU A 95 -1.69 -20.82 11.89
CA LEU A 95 -2.76 -21.76 11.58
C LEU A 95 -2.50 -22.57 10.30
N GLY A 96 -1.47 -22.24 9.54
CA GLY A 96 -1.14 -22.89 8.27
C GLY A 96 -2.18 -22.69 7.19
N GLY A 97 -2.91 -21.56 7.24
CA GLY A 97 -3.92 -21.20 6.24
C GLY A 97 -3.35 -21.20 4.83
N VAL A 98 -4.01 -21.97 3.94
CA VAL A 98 -3.66 -22.04 2.50
C VAL A 98 -4.72 -21.34 1.67
N SER A 99 -4.36 -20.93 0.45
CA SER A 99 -5.30 -20.33 -0.49
C SER A 99 -6.37 -21.36 -0.88
N PRO A 100 -7.66 -20.97 -0.93
CA PRO A 100 -8.75 -21.86 -1.35
C PRO A 100 -8.58 -22.41 -2.76
N SER A 101 -7.92 -21.67 -3.65
CA SER A 101 -7.73 -22.05 -5.05
C SER A 101 -6.33 -22.63 -5.34
N MET A 102 -5.37 -22.43 -4.40
CA MET A 102 -3.97 -22.85 -4.55
C MET A 102 -3.44 -23.41 -3.23
N GLU A 103 -3.63 -24.72 -2.99
CA GLU A 103 -3.24 -25.39 -1.74
C GLU A 103 -1.75 -25.29 -1.38
N TRP A 104 -0.87 -25.07 -2.40
CA TRP A 104 0.57 -24.90 -2.20
C TRP A 104 0.93 -23.48 -1.71
N LEU A 105 0.01 -22.49 -1.82
CA LEU A 105 0.25 -21.10 -1.47
C LEU A 105 -0.25 -20.79 -0.06
N LYS A 106 0.67 -20.52 0.85
CA LYS A 106 0.36 -20.13 2.23
C LYS A 106 -0.14 -18.69 2.27
N LEU A 107 -1.39 -18.48 2.62
CA LEU A 107 -2.03 -17.16 2.76
C LEU A 107 -1.28 -16.21 3.69
N GLY A 108 -0.70 -16.73 4.77
CA GLY A 108 0.03 -15.90 5.72
C GLY A 108 1.16 -15.08 5.12
N TRP A 109 1.88 -15.60 4.11
CA TRP A 109 2.91 -14.83 3.41
C TRP A 109 2.35 -13.67 2.60
N ILE A 110 1.18 -13.85 2.04
CA ILE A 110 0.50 -12.81 1.26
C ILE A 110 -0.02 -11.71 2.18
N PHE A 111 -0.64 -12.10 3.29
CA PHE A 111 -1.10 -11.14 4.29
C PHE A 111 0.04 -10.36 4.94
N MET A 112 1.29 -10.89 4.93
CA MET A 112 2.48 -10.16 5.38
C MET A 112 2.88 -9.00 4.45
N ILE A 113 2.40 -8.96 3.21
CA ILE A 113 2.65 -7.84 2.28
C ILE A 113 2.14 -6.52 2.87
N VAL A 114 0.97 -6.55 3.50
CA VAL A 114 0.32 -5.36 4.07
C VAL A 114 1.12 -4.75 5.23
N PRO A 115 1.43 -5.47 6.32
CA PRO A 115 2.19 -4.89 7.43
C PRO A 115 3.64 -4.54 7.05
N VAL A 116 4.28 -5.32 6.18
CA VAL A 116 5.64 -5.02 5.70
C VAL A 116 5.63 -3.76 4.84
N GLY A 117 4.72 -3.66 3.86
CA GLY A 117 4.61 -2.49 3.00
C GLY A 117 4.23 -1.23 3.76
N SER A 118 3.29 -1.31 4.72
CA SER A 118 2.90 -0.17 5.56
C SER A 118 4.04 0.27 6.50
N MET A 119 4.80 -0.66 7.06
CA MET A 119 5.96 -0.35 7.89
C MET A 119 7.06 0.34 7.07
N LEU A 120 7.37 -0.15 5.87
CA LEU A 120 8.35 0.48 4.98
C LEU A 120 7.89 1.89 4.55
N SER A 121 6.61 2.06 4.22
CA SER A 121 6.04 3.37 3.89
C SER A 121 6.15 4.34 5.06
N LEU A 122 5.93 3.88 6.29
CA LEU A 122 6.05 4.68 7.50
C LEU A 122 7.50 5.12 7.73
N LEU A 123 8.48 4.23 7.55
CA LEU A 123 9.90 4.58 7.65
C LEU A 123 10.31 5.63 6.62
N MET A 124 9.88 5.47 5.35
CA MET A 124 10.17 6.45 4.30
C MET A 124 9.52 7.82 4.59
N MET A 125 8.30 7.82 5.08
CA MET A 125 7.63 9.07 5.46
C MET A 125 8.33 9.79 6.62
N LEU A 126 8.79 9.06 7.63
CA LEU A 126 9.56 9.62 8.73
C LEU A 126 10.90 10.20 8.24
N GLU A 127 11.60 9.51 7.33
CA GLU A 127 12.84 10.02 6.72
C GLU A 127 12.60 11.36 5.99
N VAL A 128 11.54 11.45 5.19
CA VAL A 128 11.18 12.70 4.48
C VAL A 128 10.85 13.82 5.45
N LEU A 129 10.10 13.54 6.51
CA LEU A 129 9.80 14.53 7.53
C LEU A 129 11.07 15.03 8.23
N LEU A 130 11.98 14.12 8.62
CA LEU A 130 13.25 14.50 9.27
C LEU A 130 14.11 15.38 8.36
N LYS A 131 14.24 15.02 7.07
CA LYS A 131 14.96 15.84 6.09
C LYS A 131 14.36 17.24 5.98
N THR A 132 13.05 17.36 5.91
CA THR A 132 12.35 18.64 5.85
C THR A 132 12.57 19.52 7.08
N PHE A 133 12.73 18.91 8.27
CA PHE A 133 13.05 19.64 9.50
C PHE A 133 14.51 20.09 9.52
N VAL A 134 15.46 19.21 9.18
CA VAL A 134 16.90 19.50 9.20
C VAL A 134 17.27 20.59 8.17
N GLU A 135 16.67 20.57 6.99
CA GLU A 135 16.91 21.56 5.95
C GLU A 135 16.42 22.98 6.33
N LYS A 136 15.46 23.06 7.26
CA LYS A 136 14.97 24.33 7.81
C LYS A 136 15.83 24.92 8.92
N GLU A 137 16.61 24.13 9.63
CA GLU A 137 17.53 24.60 10.67
C GLU A 137 18.87 25.05 10.09
N GLY A 138 19.18 24.71 8.82
CA GLY A 138 20.41 25.09 8.12
C GLY A 138 20.30 26.31 7.21
N ALA A 139 19.12 26.95 7.09
CA ALA A 139 18.88 28.17 6.30
C ALA A 139 18.47 29.35 7.17
#